data_3615df57332f5fa0ee06550dbc77bd6d
#
_entry.id   3615df57332f5fa0ee06550dbc77bd6d
#
_cell.length_a   1.000
_cell.length_b   1.000
_cell.length_c   1.000
_cell.angle_alpha   90.00
_cell.angle_beta   90.00
_cell.angle_gamma   90.00
#
_symmetry.space_group_name_H-M   'P 1'
#
loop_
_entity.id
_entity.type
_entity.pdbx_description
1 polymer ?
#
loop_
_entity_poly.entity_id
_entity_poly.type
_entity_poly.pdbx_seq_one_letter_code
_entity_poly.pdbx_strand_id
1 'polypeptide(L)'
;PWANGQGEWAEAYQRAVAIVSQMTLDEKVNLTTGTGWELEKCVGQTGGVPRLNIGGMCLQDSPLGIRDSDYNSAFPAGVNVAATWDKNLAYLRGQAMGQEFSDKGIDVQLGPAAGPLGRSPDGGRNWEGFSPDPALTGVLFAETIKGIQDAGVVATAKHYILNEQEHFRQVAEAAGYGFNISDTISSNVDDKTIHEMYLWPFADAVRAGVGAIMCSYNQINNSYGCQNSYTLNKLLKAELGFQGFVMSDWGAHHSGVGSALAGLDMSMPGDITFDSATSFWGTNLTIAVLNGTVPQWRVDDMAVRIMAAYYKVGRDRLYQPPNFSSWTRDEYGFKYFYPQEGPYEKVNHFVNVQRNHSEVIRKLGADSTVLLKNNNALPLTGKERKVAILGEDAGSNSYGANGCSDRGCDNGTLAMAWGSGTAEFPYLVTPEQAIQAEVLKHKGSVYAITDNWALSQVETLAKQASVSLVFVNSDAGEGYISVDGNEGDRNNLTLWKNGDNLIKAAANNCNNTIVVIHSVGPVLVDEWYDHPNVTAILWAGLPGQESGNSLADVLYGRVNPGAKSPFTWGKTREAYGDYLVRELNNGNGAPQDDFSEGVFIDYRGFDKRNETPIYEFGHGLSYTTF
;
A
#
# COMPACT_ATOMS: atom_id res chain seq x y z
N PRO A 1 -7.97 -2.72 27.60
CA PRO A 1 -7.66 -1.66 28.56
C PRO A 1 -8.45 -0.40 28.25
N TRP A 2 -8.89 0.26 29.30
CA TRP A 2 -9.62 1.52 29.19
C TRP A 2 -8.69 2.64 28.71
N ALA A 3 -9.16 3.43 27.76
CA ALA A 3 -8.42 4.60 27.30
C ALA A 3 -8.49 5.75 28.33
N ASN A 4 -7.39 6.43 28.55
CA ASN A 4 -7.25 7.42 29.62
C ASN A 4 -7.21 8.88 29.13
N GLY A 5 -7.08 9.13 27.82
CA GLY A 5 -7.06 10.48 27.25
C GLY A 5 -5.91 11.35 27.74
N GLN A 6 -4.69 10.81 27.86
CA GLN A 6 -3.54 11.56 28.32
C GLN A 6 -2.81 12.28 27.18
N GLY A 7 -1.98 13.26 27.54
CA GLY A 7 -1.11 13.99 26.60
C GLY A 7 -1.91 14.73 25.53
N GLU A 8 -1.51 14.60 24.30
CA GLU A 8 -2.15 15.25 23.14
C GLU A 8 -3.60 14.80 22.88
N TRP A 9 -4.05 13.74 23.52
CA TRP A 9 -5.41 13.21 23.40
C TRP A 9 -6.38 13.82 24.42
N ALA A 10 -5.91 14.58 25.42
CA ALA A 10 -6.72 15.01 26.56
C ALA A 10 -7.97 15.81 26.15
N GLU A 11 -7.83 16.81 25.27
CA GLU A 11 -8.95 17.63 24.80
C GLU A 11 -9.93 16.78 23.96
N ALA A 12 -9.41 15.97 23.04
CA ALA A 12 -10.23 15.12 22.19
C ALA A 12 -11.05 14.13 23.03
N TYR A 13 -10.45 13.53 24.06
CA TYR A 13 -11.14 12.63 24.97
C TYR A 13 -12.19 13.31 25.82
N GLN A 14 -11.92 14.52 26.33
CA GLN A 14 -12.91 15.29 27.07
C GLN A 14 -14.16 15.52 26.21
N ARG A 15 -13.99 15.91 24.97
CA ARG A 15 -15.09 16.13 24.01
C ARG A 15 -15.80 14.82 23.67
N ALA A 16 -15.04 13.74 23.42
CA ALA A 16 -15.59 12.43 23.10
C ALA A 16 -16.44 11.87 24.25
N VAL A 17 -15.95 11.91 25.48
CA VAL A 17 -16.71 11.46 26.64
C VAL A 17 -17.99 12.28 26.80
N ALA A 18 -17.93 13.60 26.61
CA ALA A 18 -19.10 14.49 26.74
C ALA A 18 -20.18 14.15 25.71
N ILE A 19 -19.84 13.85 24.48
CA ILE A 19 -20.83 13.51 23.43
C ILE A 19 -21.34 12.08 23.57
N VAL A 20 -20.44 11.10 23.82
CA VAL A 20 -20.80 9.68 23.97
C VAL A 20 -21.70 9.45 25.21
N SER A 21 -21.54 10.22 26.27
CA SER A 21 -22.43 10.15 27.46
C SER A 21 -23.88 10.48 27.15
N GLN A 22 -24.15 11.20 26.06
CA GLN A 22 -25.51 11.55 25.61
C GLN A 22 -26.09 10.50 24.64
N MET A 23 -25.30 9.55 24.18
CA MET A 23 -25.75 8.51 23.22
C MET A 23 -26.47 7.37 23.92
N THR A 24 -27.52 6.87 23.27
CA THR A 24 -28.14 5.58 23.63
C THR A 24 -27.21 4.43 23.28
N LEU A 25 -27.50 3.22 23.76
CA LEU A 25 -26.72 2.03 23.42
C LEU A 25 -26.72 1.78 21.90
N ASP A 26 -27.89 1.87 21.25
CA ASP A 26 -28.01 1.63 19.80
C ASP A 26 -27.23 2.68 19.00
N GLU A 27 -27.20 3.95 19.43
CA GLU A 27 -26.40 5.00 18.78
C GLU A 27 -24.90 4.73 18.89
N LYS A 28 -24.43 4.21 20.04
CA LYS A 28 -23.03 3.79 20.20
C LYS A 28 -22.68 2.60 19.32
N VAL A 29 -23.55 1.59 19.29
CA VAL A 29 -23.41 0.42 18.42
C VAL A 29 -23.39 0.82 16.95
N ASN A 30 -24.19 1.80 16.57
CA ASN A 30 -24.24 2.34 15.20
C ASN A 30 -22.91 2.96 14.75
N LEU A 31 -22.18 3.63 15.66
CA LEU A 31 -20.84 4.14 15.39
C LEU A 31 -19.77 3.05 15.27
N THR A 32 -19.96 1.92 15.94
CA THR A 32 -18.99 0.83 15.97
C THR A 32 -19.17 -0.20 14.86
N THR A 33 -20.25 -0.08 14.08
CA THR A 33 -20.62 -1.07 13.07
C THR A 33 -20.76 -0.40 11.72
N GLY A 34 -20.07 -0.93 10.71
CA GLY A 34 -20.24 -0.52 9.33
C GLY A 34 -21.66 -0.78 8.83
N THR A 35 -22.10 0.04 7.89
CA THR A 35 -23.47 -0.03 7.32
C THR A 35 -23.65 -1.21 6.36
N GLY A 36 -22.56 -1.80 5.87
CA GLY A 36 -22.51 -2.89 4.91
C GLY A 36 -21.79 -2.51 3.63
N TRP A 37 -21.38 -3.53 2.87
CA TRP A 37 -20.69 -3.36 1.59
C TRP A 37 -21.64 -2.79 0.54
N GLU A 38 -21.17 -1.85 -0.26
CA GLU A 38 -21.93 -1.19 -1.35
C GLU A 38 -23.22 -0.47 -0.93
N LEU A 39 -23.48 -0.27 0.37
CA LEU A 39 -24.70 0.38 0.81
C LEU A 39 -24.63 1.91 0.77
N GLU A 40 -23.48 2.49 1.11
CA GLU A 40 -23.29 3.95 1.10
C GLU A 40 -22.23 4.34 0.05
N LYS A 41 -21.76 5.59 0.03
CA LYS A 41 -20.87 6.10 -1.03
C LYS A 41 -19.41 5.62 -0.91
N CYS A 42 -18.94 5.35 0.31
CA CYS A 42 -17.55 5.00 0.61
C CYS A 42 -17.38 3.48 0.73
N VAL A 43 -16.16 2.97 0.55
CA VAL A 43 -15.88 1.52 0.71
C VAL A 43 -16.19 1.01 2.12
N GLY A 44 -16.18 1.92 3.11
CA GLY A 44 -16.66 1.67 4.47
C GLY A 44 -17.37 2.91 4.99
N GLN A 45 -18.45 2.69 5.71
CA GLN A 45 -19.18 3.79 6.34
C GLN A 45 -19.83 3.32 7.65
N THR A 46 -19.72 4.13 8.71
CA THR A 46 -20.43 3.87 9.95
C THR A 46 -21.85 4.43 9.89
N GLY A 47 -22.73 3.96 10.75
CA GLY A 47 -23.97 4.68 11.03
C GLY A 47 -23.67 6.01 11.72
N GLY A 48 -24.61 6.94 11.63
CA GLY A 48 -24.54 8.26 12.30
C GLY A 48 -25.39 8.32 13.55
N VAL A 49 -25.34 9.49 14.23
CA VAL A 49 -26.19 9.84 15.36
C VAL A 49 -26.89 11.18 15.06
N PRO A 50 -27.93 11.20 14.19
CA PRO A 50 -28.54 12.43 13.69
C PRO A 50 -29.06 13.35 14.81
N ARG A 51 -29.57 12.76 15.89
CA ARG A 51 -30.07 13.52 17.07
C ARG A 51 -28.97 14.39 17.69
N LEU A 52 -27.72 14.00 17.59
CA LEU A 52 -26.56 14.73 18.09
C LEU A 52 -25.78 15.44 16.98
N ASN A 53 -26.36 15.50 15.77
CA ASN A 53 -25.76 16.11 14.60
C ASN A 53 -24.41 15.46 14.21
N ILE A 54 -24.29 14.14 14.36
CA ILE A 54 -23.13 13.34 13.96
C ILE A 54 -23.53 12.54 12.72
N GLY A 55 -22.86 12.79 11.59
CA GLY A 55 -22.99 11.98 10.38
C GLY A 55 -22.29 10.63 10.52
N GLY A 56 -22.57 9.68 9.62
CA GLY A 56 -21.76 8.50 9.48
C GLY A 56 -20.36 8.86 8.96
N MET A 57 -19.33 8.17 9.45
CA MET A 57 -17.96 8.39 9.00
C MET A 57 -17.72 7.66 7.69
N CYS A 58 -17.14 8.34 6.70
CA CYS A 58 -16.65 7.77 5.45
C CYS A 58 -15.22 7.27 5.64
N LEU A 59 -15.00 6.00 5.39
CA LEU A 59 -13.68 5.35 5.37
C LEU A 59 -13.37 4.95 3.92
N GLN A 60 -12.17 5.32 3.43
CA GLN A 60 -11.82 5.11 2.03
C GLN A 60 -10.38 4.63 1.85
N ASP A 61 -10.18 3.68 0.92
CA ASP A 61 -8.85 3.31 0.42
C ASP A 61 -8.23 4.49 -0.35
N SER A 62 -6.93 4.62 -0.47
CA SER A 62 -5.87 3.67 -0.18
C SER A 62 -4.63 4.38 0.38
N PRO A 63 -3.48 3.66 0.59
CA PRO A 63 -2.21 4.30 0.96
C PRO A 63 -1.52 5.05 -0.20
N LEU A 64 -2.02 4.97 -1.44
CA LEU A 64 -1.45 5.63 -2.63
C LEU A 64 -2.33 6.74 -3.22
N GLY A 65 -3.46 7.04 -2.62
CA GLY A 65 -4.43 8.02 -3.10
C GLY A 65 -5.85 7.51 -2.93
N ILE A 66 -6.84 8.22 -3.45
CA ILE A 66 -8.24 7.83 -3.29
C ILE A 66 -8.58 6.77 -4.34
N ARG A 67 -8.90 5.55 -3.87
CA ARG A 67 -9.40 4.46 -4.72
C ARG A 67 -10.86 4.72 -5.07
N ASP A 68 -11.29 4.21 -6.21
CA ASP A 68 -12.69 4.27 -6.66
C ASP A 68 -13.27 5.69 -6.66
N SER A 69 -12.48 6.68 -7.12
CA SER A 69 -12.90 8.07 -7.19
C SER A 69 -12.50 8.71 -8.52
N ASP A 70 -12.69 10.01 -8.64
CA ASP A 70 -12.37 10.81 -9.81
C ASP A 70 -11.58 12.07 -9.41
N TYR A 71 -10.86 12.68 -10.36
CA TYR A 71 -10.16 13.95 -10.17
C TYR A 71 -9.29 14.00 -8.91
N ASN A 72 -8.72 12.86 -8.53
CA ASN A 72 -7.71 12.68 -7.48
C ASN A 72 -6.34 12.44 -8.10
N SER A 73 -5.29 12.40 -7.27
CA SER A 73 -3.93 12.09 -7.69
C SER A 73 -3.54 10.65 -7.35
N ALA A 74 -2.63 10.08 -8.15
CA ALA A 74 -2.01 8.78 -7.95
C ALA A 74 -0.54 8.96 -7.52
N PHE A 75 -0.28 8.75 -6.24
CA PHE A 75 1.01 9.00 -5.60
C PHE A 75 1.97 7.82 -5.76
N PRO A 76 3.30 8.07 -5.65
CA PRO A 76 4.28 6.98 -5.54
C PRO A 76 3.99 6.06 -4.35
N ALA A 77 4.31 4.78 -4.50
CA ALA A 77 4.11 3.76 -3.47
C ALA A 77 4.98 3.98 -2.22
N GLY A 78 4.63 3.30 -1.12
CA GLY A 78 5.40 3.37 0.13
C GLY A 78 6.85 2.92 -0.04
N VAL A 79 7.10 1.89 -0.85
CA VAL A 79 8.46 1.42 -1.16
C VAL A 79 9.32 2.50 -1.83
N ASN A 80 8.72 3.37 -2.65
CA ASN A 80 9.40 4.53 -3.22
C ASN A 80 9.71 5.58 -2.14
N VAL A 81 8.77 5.83 -1.23
CA VAL A 81 9.03 6.72 -0.09
C VAL A 81 10.23 6.23 0.71
N ALA A 82 10.31 4.92 0.95
CA ALA A 82 11.44 4.31 1.65
C ALA A 82 12.78 4.55 0.94
N ALA A 83 12.81 4.44 -0.38
CA ALA A 83 14.02 4.68 -1.17
C ALA A 83 14.54 6.11 -1.07
N THR A 84 13.70 7.09 -0.75
CA THR A 84 14.16 8.48 -0.56
C THR A 84 14.96 8.68 0.72
N TRP A 85 14.73 7.89 1.77
CA TRP A 85 15.25 8.10 3.13
C TRP A 85 14.95 9.50 3.67
N ASP A 86 13.92 10.16 3.13
CA ASP A 86 13.56 11.54 3.46
C ASP A 86 12.20 11.60 4.16
N LYS A 87 12.25 11.84 5.47
CA LYS A 87 11.06 11.98 6.30
C LYS A 87 10.20 13.20 5.95
N ASN A 88 10.79 14.27 5.38
CA ASN A 88 10.02 15.43 4.96
C ASN A 88 9.19 15.10 3.73
N LEU A 89 9.73 14.32 2.78
CA LEU A 89 8.96 13.85 1.63
C LEU A 89 7.84 12.89 2.04
N ALA A 90 8.09 12.02 3.03
CA ALA A 90 7.05 11.16 3.60
C ALA A 90 5.91 11.99 4.20
N TYR A 91 6.25 13.03 4.99
CA TYR A 91 5.26 13.96 5.55
C TYR A 91 4.48 14.72 4.46
N LEU A 92 5.17 15.32 3.48
CA LEU A 92 4.54 16.10 2.41
C LEU A 92 3.61 15.25 1.54
N ARG A 93 4.02 14.00 1.23
CA ARG A 93 3.16 13.05 0.53
C ARG A 93 1.91 12.73 1.35
N GLY A 94 2.07 12.43 2.64
CA GLY A 94 0.96 12.19 3.56
C GLY A 94 0.01 13.37 3.63
N GLN A 95 0.54 14.59 3.74
CA GLN A 95 -0.25 15.82 3.78
C GLN A 95 -1.02 16.06 2.47
N ALA A 96 -0.38 15.85 1.33
CA ALA A 96 -1.04 16.00 0.03
C ALA A 96 -2.19 15.00 -0.14
N MET A 97 -1.97 13.72 0.21
CA MET A 97 -3.05 12.72 0.21
C MET A 97 -4.18 13.12 1.17
N GLY A 98 -3.85 13.45 2.41
CA GLY A 98 -4.84 13.86 3.41
C GLY A 98 -5.69 15.06 2.95
N GLN A 99 -5.11 16.02 2.24
CA GLN A 99 -5.84 17.15 1.66
C GLN A 99 -6.87 16.68 0.61
N GLU A 100 -6.48 15.78 -0.29
CA GLU A 100 -7.41 15.23 -1.29
C GLU A 100 -8.54 14.43 -0.63
N PHE A 101 -8.22 13.58 0.36
CA PHE A 101 -9.22 12.84 1.14
C PHE A 101 -10.20 13.78 1.84
N SER A 102 -9.69 14.81 2.52
CA SER A 102 -10.51 15.82 3.18
C SER A 102 -11.45 16.54 2.20
N ASP A 103 -10.92 16.96 1.04
CA ASP A 103 -11.68 17.68 0.02
C ASP A 103 -12.74 16.80 -0.68
N LYS A 104 -12.57 15.47 -0.67
CA LYS A 104 -13.59 14.50 -1.13
C LYS A 104 -14.66 14.17 -0.07
N GLY A 105 -14.50 14.65 1.16
CA GLY A 105 -15.44 14.37 2.25
C GLY A 105 -15.17 13.06 2.98
N ILE A 106 -13.94 12.55 2.90
CA ILE A 106 -13.52 11.32 3.58
C ILE A 106 -13.03 11.66 5.00
N ASP A 107 -13.48 10.90 5.98
CA ASP A 107 -13.11 11.09 7.39
C ASP A 107 -11.91 10.29 7.82
N VAL A 108 -11.74 9.08 7.23
CA VAL A 108 -10.70 8.12 7.60
C VAL A 108 -10.04 7.61 6.33
N GLN A 109 -8.73 7.81 6.19
CA GLN A 109 -7.92 7.22 5.14
C GLN A 109 -7.42 5.83 5.58
N LEU A 110 -7.62 4.80 4.75
CA LEU A 110 -7.13 3.45 5.01
C LEU A 110 -5.66 3.31 4.57
N GLY A 111 -4.82 3.96 5.31
CA GLY A 111 -3.37 4.04 5.11
C GLY A 111 -2.72 5.00 6.11
N PRO A 112 -1.38 4.95 6.24
CA PRO A 112 -0.42 4.14 5.48
C PRO A 112 -0.33 2.68 5.91
N ALA A 113 0.47 1.87 5.17
CA ALA A 113 0.73 0.47 5.47
C ALA A 113 2.16 0.24 5.96
N ALA A 114 2.33 -0.63 6.97
CA ALA A 114 3.61 -1.14 7.45
C ALA A 114 3.56 -2.65 7.73
N GLY A 115 2.44 -3.27 7.50
CA GLY A 115 2.21 -4.71 7.42
C GLY A 115 1.55 -5.05 6.09
N PRO A 116 2.19 -5.83 5.22
CA PRO A 116 3.44 -6.55 5.45
C PRO A 116 4.66 -5.64 5.66
N LEU A 117 5.59 -6.10 6.50
CA LEU A 117 6.90 -5.47 6.66
C LEU A 117 7.81 -5.80 5.48
N GLY A 118 7.69 -7.01 4.94
CA GLY A 118 8.52 -7.52 3.87
C GLY A 118 9.39 -8.71 4.31
N ARG A 119 8.83 -9.60 5.12
CA ARG A 119 9.47 -10.84 5.59
C ARG A 119 10.03 -11.67 4.44
N SER A 120 9.24 -11.80 3.37
CA SER A 120 9.64 -12.43 2.12
C SER A 120 9.62 -11.41 0.98
N PRO A 121 10.62 -11.40 0.08
CA PRO A 121 10.61 -10.53 -1.09
C PRO A 121 9.46 -10.82 -2.06
N ASP A 122 8.86 -12.00 -2.00
CA ASP A 122 7.74 -12.40 -2.86
C ASP A 122 6.39 -11.83 -2.40
N GLY A 123 6.30 -11.34 -1.17
CA GLY A 123 5.03 -10.89 -0.57
C GLY A 123 4.29 -9.86 -1.43
N GLY A 124 3.03 -10.14 -1.74
CA GLY A 124 2.23 -9.44 -2.75
C GLY A 124 1.98 -7.98 -2.45
N ARG A 125 1.92 -7.58 -1.18
CA ARG A 125 1.62 -6.20 -0.75
C ARG A 125 2.79 -5.48 -0.07
N ASN A 126 4.02 -6.00 -0.19
CA ASN A 126 5.20 -5.36 0.38
C ASN A 126 5.38 -3.91 -0.12
N TRP A 127 5.02 -3.64 -1.36
CA TRP A 127 5.13 -2.33 -2.00
C TRP A 127 4.24 -1.24 -1.39
N GLU A 128 3.12 -1.60 -0.74
CA GLU A 128 2.27 -0.64 -0.02
C GLU A 128 2.96 -0.09 1.23
N GLY A 129 3.78 -0.94 1.88
CA GLY A 129 4.66 -0.59 2.97
C GLY A 129 5.92 0.13 2.50
N PHE A 130 6.93 0.14 3.36
CA PHE A 130 8.15 0.91 3.11
C PHE A 130 9.36 0.00 2.85
N SER A 131 9.79 -0.75 3.86
CA SER A 131 11.04 -1.50 3.85
C SER A 131 10.96 -2.68 4.81
N PRO A 132 11.69 -3.79 4.56
CA PRO A 132 11.84 -4.85 5.55
C PRO A 132 12.65 -4.43 6.80
N ASP A 133 13.20 -3.22 6.82
CA ASP A 133 13.81 -2.65 8.02
C ASP A 133 12.76 -1.94 8.89
N PRO A 134 12.52 -2.41 10.14
CA PRO A 134 11.49 -1.85 10.99
C PRO A 134 11.76 -0.41 11.43
N ALA A 135 13.03 0.00 11.54
CA ALA A 135 13.38 1.36 11.95
C ALA A 135 13.14 2.37 10.84
N LEU A 136 13.59 2.08 9.60
CA LEU A 136 13.31 2.91 8.43
C LEU A 136 11.81 3.02 8.21
N THR A 137 11.11 1.89 8.25
CA THR A 137 9.65 1.83 8.11
C THR A 137 8.98 2.65 9.20
N GLY A 138 9.34 2.49 10.46
CA GLY A 138 8.72 3.20 11.59
C GLY A 138 8.82 4.72 11.47
N VAL A 139 9.99 5.25 11.10
CA VAL A 139 10.21 6.69 10.91
C VAL A 139 9.34 7.25 9.79
N LEU A 140 9.33 6.62 8.62
CA LEU A 140 8.59 7.13 7.45
C LEU A 140 7.08 6.94 7.60
N PHE A 141 6.69 5.86 8.25
CA PHE A 141 5.31 5.58 8.62
C PHE A 141 4.74 6.66 9.54
N ALA A 142 5.49 7.00 10.60
CA ALA A 142 5.12 8.05 11.55
C ALA A 142 4.96 9.43 10.87
N GLU A 143 5.89 9.81 9.99
CA GLU A 143 5.81 11.10 9.28
C GLU A 143 4.65 11.13 8.28
N THR A 144 4.37 10.02 7.59
CA THR A 144 3.20 9.91 6.70
C THR A 144 1.89 10.09 7.50
N ILE A 145 1.77 9.44 8.66
CA ILE A 145 0.61 9.59 9.57
C ILE A 145 0.42 11.04 9.99
N LYS A 146 1.48 11.73 10.41
CA LYS A 146 1.42 13.16 10.79
C LYS A 146 0.90 14.01 9.63
N GLY A 147 1.46 13.82 8.43
CA GLY A 147 1.02 14.56 7.25
C GLY A 147 -0.46 14.39 6.95
N ILE A 148 -0.97 13.16 6.96
CA ILE A 148 -2.40 12.86 6.73
C ILE A 148 -3.27 13.54 7.80
N GLN A 149 -2.90 13.42 9.07
CA GLN A 149 -3.70 13.93 10.18
C GLN A 149 -3.66 15.46 10.30
N ASP A 150 -2.56 16.10 9.93
CA ASP A 150 -2.47 17.57 9.84
C ASP A 150 -3.37 18.15 8.74
N ALA A 151 -3.78 17.34 7.76
CA ALA A 151 -4.79 17.70 6.75
C ALA A 151 -6.24 17.46 7.23
N GLY A 152 -6.43 17.01 8.47
CA GLY A 152 -7.76 16.84 9.09
C GLY A 152 -8.46 15.52 8.75
N VAL A 153 -7.73 14.48 8.41
CA VAL A 153 -8.23 13.13 8.14
C VAL A 153 -7.59 12.15 9.10
N VAL A 154 -8.36 11.21 9.63
CA VAL A 154 -7.84 10.15 10.50
C VAL A 154 -7.00 9.20 9.65
N ALA A 155 -5.72 9.04 10.00
CA ALA A 155 -4.88 8.02 9.39
C ALA A 155 -5.11 6.65 10.03
N THR A 156 -5.03 5.60 9.23
CA THR A 156 -5.14 4.20 9.67
C THR A 156 -3.83 3.47 9.45
N ALA A 157 -3.16 3.09 10.52
CA ALA A 157 -1.97 2.25 10.44
C ALA A 157 -2.37 0.79 10.20
N LYS A 158 -1.92 0.19 9.10
CA LYS A 158 -2.33 -1.15 8.66
C LYS A 158 -1.16 -2.00 8.16
N HIS A 159 -1.25 -3.30 8.06
CA HIS A 159 -2.26 -4.17 8.67
C HIS A 159 -1.66 -4.76 9.94
N TYR A 160 -2.31 -4.56 11.06
CA TYR A 160 -1.82 -4.96 12.39
C TYR A 160 -2.30 -6.38 12.71
N ILE A 161 -1.48 -7.42 12.69
CA ILE A 161 -0.04 -7.52 12.63
C ILE A 161 0.34 -8.87 11.99
N LEU A 162 1.55 -9.00 11.41
CA LEU A 162 2.09 -10.26 10.89
C LEU A 162 1.37 -10.83 9.65
N ASN A 163 0.68 -10.00 8.88
CA ASN A 163 0.13 -10.36 7.58
C ASN A 163 1.21 -10.16 6.51
N GLU A 164 2.06 -11.20 6.30
CA GLU A 164 3.28 -11.10 5.49
C GLU A 164 3.19 -11.80 4.14
N GLN A 165 2.05 -12.45 3.86
CA GLN A 165 1.76 -13.07 2.55
C GLN A 165 0.27 -12.97 2.22
N GLU A 166 -0.04 -13.02 0.92
CA GLU A 166 -1.41 -13.02 0.41
C GLU A 166 -2.00 -14.43 0.33
N HIS A 167 -1.16 -15.41 0.04
CA HIS A 167 -1.58 -16.80 -0.04
C HIS A 167 -2.16 -17.27 1.31
N PHE A 168 -3.36 -17.84 1.28
CA PHE A 168 -4.11 -18.31 2.46
C PHE A 168 -4.57 -17.22 3.45
N ARG A 169 -4.54 -15.94 3.08
CA ARG A 169 -5.02 -14.86 3.95
C ARG A 169 -6.55 -14.92 4.18
N GLN A 170 -7.31 -15.45 3.22
CA GLN A 170 -8.76 -15.63 3.30
C GLN A 170 -9.20 -16.97 2.74
N VAL A 171 -10.22 -17.59 3.40
CA VAL A 171 -10.74 -18.91 3.03
C VAL A 171 -11.36 -18.91 1.63
N ALA A 172 -12.13 -17.86 1.30
CA ALA A 172 -12.80 -17.77 0.01
C ALA A 172 -11.81 -17.59 -1.16
N GLU A 173 -10.74 -16.81 -0.96
CA GLU A 173 -9.68 -16.65 -1.94
C GLU A 173 -8.93 -17.96 -2.16
N ALA A 174 -8.57 -18.66 -1.10
CA ALA A 174 -7.90 -19.98 -1.17
C ALA A 174 -8.72 -20.99 -1.97
N ALA A 175 -10.03 -21.01 -1.79
CA ALA A 175 -10.92 -21.84 -2.59
C ALA A 175 -10.89 -21.46 -4.08
N GLY A 176 -10.74 -20.18 -4.40
CA GLY A 176 -10.65 -19.65 -5.77
C GLY A 176 -9.45 -20.17 -6.54
N TYR A 177 -8.32 -20.42 -5.88
CA TYR A 177 -7.11 -21.02 -6.48
C TYR A 177 -6.86 -22.48 -6.10
N GLY A 178 -7.91 -23.18 -5.60
CA GLY A 178 -7.94 -24.65 -5.55
C GLY A 178 -7.62 -25.27 -4.19
N PHE A 179 -7.51 -24.49 -3.10
CA PHE A 179 -7.25 -24.99 -1.77
C PHE A 179 -8.51 -24.94 -0.89
N ASN A 180 -8.76 -26.02 -0.16
CA ASN A 180 -9.86 -26.09 0.79
C ASN A 180 -9.31 -26.01 2.22
N ILE A 181 -9.37 -24.80 2.81
CA ILE A 181 -8.95 -24.53 4.18
C ILE A 181 -10.15 -24.17 5.04
N SER A 182 -10.11 -24.49 6.34
CA SER A 182 -11.19 -24.14 7.28
C SER A 182 -11.01 -22.73 7.87
N ASP A 183 -9.78 -22.31 8.03
CA ASP A 183 -9.39 -21.03 8.63
C ASP A 183 -8.21 -20.42 7.89
N THR A 184 -8.02 -19.12 8.04
CA THR A 184 -6.89 -18.41 7.43
C THR A 184 -5.57 -18.84 8.03
N ILE A 185 -4.47 -18.56 7.32
CA ILE A 185 -3.11 -18.85 7.76
C ILE A 185 -2.84 -18.30 9.17
N SER A 186 -2.13 -19.09 9.99
CA SER A 186 -1.64 -18.65 11.30
C SER A 186 -0.17 -18.29 11.23
N SER A 187 0.14 -17.03 11.52
CA SER A 187 1.51 -16.53 11.73
C SER A 187 1.92 -16.85 13.16
N ASN A 188 2.80 -17.85 13.33
CA ASN A 188 3.28 -18.30 14.63
C ASN A 188 4.63 -17.65 14.94
N VAL A 189 4.66 -16.83 15.97
CA VAL A 189 5.82 -15.95 16.22
C VAL A 189 6.08 -15.83 17.70
N ASP A 190 7.36 -15.78 18.08
CA ASP A 190 7.80 -15.52 19.43
C ASP A 190 7.72 -14.03 19.81
N ASP A 191 7.69 -13.77 21.10
CA ASP A 191 7.48 -12.44 21.66
C ASP A 191 8.61 -11.45 21.30
N LYS A 192 9.86 -11.92 21.26
CA LYS A 192 11.01 -11.08 20.87
C LYS A 192 10.87 -10.63 19.41
N THR A 193 10.55 -11.54 18.52
CA THR A 193 10.39 -11.25 17.09
C THR A 193 9.25 -10.27 16.85
N ILE A 194 8.11 -10.43 17.55
CA ILE A 194 7.03 -9.46 17.49
C ILE A 194 7.54 -8.06 17.84
N HIS A 195 8.20 -7.88 18.96
CA HIS A 195 8.62 -6.57 19.46
C HIS A 195 9.73 -5.94 18.62
N GLU A 196 10.75 -6.71 18.24
CA GLU A 196 11.92 -6.16 17.55
C GLU A 196 11.67 -5.90 16.05
N MET A 197 10.67 -6.54 15.45
CA MET A 197 10.40 -6.43 14.01
C MET A 197 9.02 -5.85 13.72
N TYR A 198 7.97 -6.62 13.97
CA TYR A 198 6.64 -6.34 13.42
C TYR A 198 5.84 -5.31 14.21
N LEU A 199 6.04 -5.23 15.53
CA LEU A 199 5.41 -4.23 16.40
C LEU A 199 6.11 -2.86 16.33
N TRP A 200 7.38 -2.82 15.98
CA TRP A 200 8.21 -1.61 15.98
C TRP A 200 7.59 -0.46 15.16
N PRO A 201 7.21 -0.62 13.88
CA PRO A 201 6.59 0.46 13.11
C PRO A 201 5.28 0.97 13.74
N PHE A 202 4.49 0.07 14.32
CA PHE A 202 3.24 0.45 14.99
C PHE A 202 3.49 1.19 16.31
N ALA A 203 4.58 0.91 17.00
CA ALA A 203 5.00 1.70 18.16
C ALA A 203 5.32 3.15 17.75
N ASP A 204 5.98 3.36 16.61
CA ASP A 204 6.23 4.68 16.06
C ASP A 204 4.94 5.37 15.59
N ALA A 205 4.00 4.62 14.99
CA ALA A 205 2.67 5.13 14.65
C ALA A 205 1.89 5.61 15.88
N VAL A 206 1.94 4.86 16.98
CA VAL A 206 1.28 5.26 18.24
C VAL A 206 1.93 6.51 18.82
N ARG A 207 3.27 6.61 18.81
CA ARG A 207 3.99 7.83 19.22
C ARG A 207 3.67 9.04 18.33
N ALA A 208 3.41 8.82 17.04
CA ALA A 208 2.96 9.86 16.11
C ALA A 208 1.49 10.26 16.32
N GLY A 209 0.77 9.61 17.24
CA GLY A 209 -0.61 9.92 17.57
C GLY A 209 -1.62 9.42 16.54
N VAL A 210 -1.38 8.29 15.90
CA VAL A 210 -2.30 7.71 14.91
C VAL A 210 -3.71 7.52 15.48
N GLY A 211 -4.72 7.89 14.70
CA GLY A 211 -6.12 7.84 15.13
C GLY A 211 -6.76 6.46 15.01
N ALA A 212 -6.32 5.65 14.05
CA ALA A 212 -6.88 4.32 13.82
C ALA A 212 -5.78 3.28 13.53
N ILE A 213 -6.08 2.03 13.89
CA ILE A 213 -5.31 0.83 13.56
C ILE A 213 -6.26 -0.15 12.88
N MET A 214 -5.82 -0.79 11.79
CA MET A 214 -6.58 -1.87 11.15
C MET A 214 -5.95 -3.21 11.48
N CYS A 215 -6.70 -4.10 12.14
CA CYS A 215 -6.25 -5.48 12.38
C CYS A 215 -6.32 -6.34 11.13
N SER A 216 -5.44 -7.33 11.04
CA SER A 216 -5.16 -8.10 9.83
C SER A 216 -6.02 -9.36 9.67
N TYR A 217 -5.98 -9.97 8.47
CA TYR A 217 -6.73 -11.18 8.11
C TYR A 217 -6.24 -12.45 8.77
N ASN A 218 -4.91 -12.60 8.92
CA ASN A 218 -4.26 -13.81 9.41
C ASN A 218 -4.59 -14.09 10.87
N GLN A 219 -4.44 -15.34 11.26
CA GLN A 219 -4.33 -15.69 12.66
C GLN A 219 -2.92 -15.35 13.19
N ILE A 220 -2.81 -15.13 14.48
CA ILE A 220 -1.57 -14.90 15.22
C ILE A 220 -1.54 -15.93 16.35
N ASN A 221 -0.58 -16.88 16.28
CA ASN A 221 -0.52 -17.99 17.22
C ASN A 221 -1.89 -18.68 17.39
N ASN A 222 -2.55 -18.98 16.25
CA ASN A 222 -3.85 -19.64 16.14
C ASN A 222 -5.05 -18.85 16.73
N SER A 223 -4.99 -17.52 16.74
CA SER A 223 -6.12 -16.65 17.05
C SER A 223 -6.21 -15.53 16.02
N TYR A 224 -7.38 -15.33 15.40
CA TYR A 224 -7.58 -14.28 14.39
C TYR A 224 -7.12 -12.91 14.87
N GLY A 225 -6.43 -12.16 14.03
CA GLY A 225 -5.85 -10.85 14.37
C GLY A 225 -6.85 -9.88 14.99
N CYS A 226 -8.10 -9.86 14.49
CA CYS A 226 -9.17 -9.00 14.99
C CYS A 226 -9.90 -9.52 16.24
N GLN A 227 -9.50 -10.66 16.79
CA GLN A 227 -9.99 -11.18 18.07
C GLN A 227 -8.86 -11.67 18.99
N ASN A 228 -7.63 -11.25 18.72
CA ASN A 228 -6.48 -11.61 19.52
C ASN A 228 -6.26 -10.60 20.65
N SER A 229 -6.67 -10.97 21.87
CA SER A 229 -6.57 -10.09 23.04
C SER A 229 -5.12 -9.77 23.41
N TYR A 230 -4.16 -10.66 23.12
CA TYR A 230 -2.75 -10.40 23.38
C TYR A 230 -2.25 -9.24 22.50
N THR A 231 -2.49 -9.30 21.21
CA THR A 231 -2.03 -8.25 20.30
C THR A 231 -2.81 -6.94 20.45
N LEU A 232 -4.14 -7.00 20.57
CA LEU A 232 -4.99 -5.79 20.62
C LEU A 232 -5.03 -5.14 22.01
N ASN A 233 -5.28 -5.92 23.07
CA ASN A 233 -5.40 -5.37 24.42
C ASN A 233 -4.04 -5.24 25.11
N LYS A 234 -3.21 -6.29 25.09
CA LYS A 234 -1.93 -6.31 25.83
C LYS A 234 -0.88 -5.46 25.12
N LEU A 235 -0.51 -5.78 23.87
CA LEU A 235 0.57 -5.08 23.18
C LEU A 235 0.12 -3.67 22.76
N LEU A 236 -0.95 -3.55 21.97
CA LEU A 236 -1.32 -2.27 21.38
C LEU A 236 -1.88 -1.27 22.41
N LYS A 237 -2.96 -1.65 23.12
CA LYS A 237 -3.66 -0.70 24.01
C LYS A 237 -2.99 -0.52 25.36
N ALA A 238 -2.44 -1.59 25.97
CA ALA A 238 -1.83 -1.48 27.28
C ALA A 238 -0.35 -1.10 27.21
N GLU A 239 0.45 -1.81 26.43
CA GLU A 239 1.90 -1.62 26.41
C GLU A 239 2.30 -0.37 25.60
N LEU A 240 1.81 -0.24 24.36
CA LEU A 240 2.08 0.94 23.55
C LEU A 240 1.23 2.15 23.95
N GLY A 241 0.15 1.95 24.73
CA GLY A 241 -0.72 3.03 25.19
C GLY A 241 -1.59 3.64 24.09
N PHE A 242 -1.98 2.86 23.08
CA PHE A 242 -2.79 3.34 21.96
C PHE A 242 -4.14 3.92 22.42
N GLN A 243 -4.42 5.15 22.02
CA GLN A 243 -5.59 5.93 22.43
C GLN A 243 -6.70 6.00 21.37
N GLY A 244 -6.39 5.71 20.10
CA GLY A 244 -7.36 5.68 19.02
C GLY A 244 -8.19 4.40 19.01
N PHE A 245 -8.82 4.09 17.90
CA PHE A 245 -9.68 2.91 17.72
C PHE A 245 -9.07 1.86 16.79
N VAL A 246 -9.42 0.60 17.04
CA VAL A 246 -9.07 -0.53 16.17
C VAL A 246 -10.26 -0.85 15.28
N MET A 247 -10.08 -0.80 13.96
CA MET A 247 -11.06 -1.33 13.01
C MET A 247 -10.64 -2.70 12.47
N SER A 248 -11.60 -3.50 12.04
CA SER A 248 -11.30 -4.72 11.29
C SER A 248 -10.94 -4.38 9.85
N ASP A 249 -10.07 -5.18 9.24
CA ASP A 249 -10.01 -5.27 7.79
C ASP A 249 -11.32 -5.86 7.24
N TRP A 250 -11.62 -5.65 5.95
CA TRP A 250 -12.86 -6.04 5.30
C TRP A 250 -12.98 -7.56 5.21
N GLY A 251 -13.89 -8.13 6.02
CA GLY A 251 -14.03 -9.57 6.17
C GLY A 251 -13.10 -10.23 7.20
N ALA A 252 -12.31 -9.45 7.96
CA ALA A 252 -11.45 -9.96 9.04
C ALA A 252 -12.15 -10.10 10.41
N HIS A 253 -13.41 -9.75 10.50
CA HIS A 253 -14.22 -9.87 11.72
C HIS A 253 -14.88 -11.25 11.77
N HIS A 254 -14.50 -12.10 12.72
CA HIS A 254 -14.91 -13.50 12.78
C HIS A 254 -15.77 -13.88 13.99
N SER A 255 -16.01 -12.98 14.95
CA SER A 255 -16.86 -13.25 16.11
C SER A 255 -17.46 -12.00 16.73
N GLY A 256 -18.66 -12.10 17.32
CA GLY A 256 -19.33 -10.97 17.95
C GLY A 256 -18.69 -10.58 19.28
N VAL A 257 -18.95 -11.40 20.32
CA VAL A 257 -18.48 -11.15 21.71
C VAL A 257 -16.97 -11.26 21.83
N GLY A 258 -16.37 -12.30 21.20
CA GLY A 258 -14.93 -12.54 21.26
C GLY A 258 -14.11 -11.35 20.77
N SER A 259 -14.46 -10.81 19.60
CA SER A 259 -13.77 -9.63 19.03
C SER A 259 -13.98 -8.38 19.89
N ALA A 260 -15.20 -8.13 20.38
CA ALA A 260 -15.48 -7.00 21.25
C ALA A 260 -14.63 -7.01 22.53
N LEU A 261 -14.54 -8.15 23.20
CA LEU A 261 -13.74 -8.31 24.42
C LEU A 261 -12.23 -8.32 24.15
N ALA A 262 -11.82 -8.80 22.98
CA ALA A 262 -10.43 -8.84 22.58
C ALA A 262 -9.83 -7.47 22.21
N GLY A 263 -10.67 -6.44 21.99
CA GLY A 263 -10.17 -5.10 21.76
C GLY A 263 -10.52 -4.49 20.42
N LEU A 264 -11.30 -5.15 19.56
CA LEU A 264 -11.84 -4.55 18.33
C LEU A 264 -12.82 -3.44 18.69
N ASP A 265 -12.75 -2.29 18.02
CA ASP A 265 -13.59 -1.11 18.32
C ASP A 265 -14.58 -0.79 17.18
N MET A 266 -14.28 -1.20 15.97
CA MET A 266 -15.11 -0.93 14.78
C MET A 266 -15.08 -2.14 13.82
N SER A 267 -16.27 -2.60 13.41
CA SER A 267 -16.44 -3.67 12.41
C SER A 267 -16.63 -3.09 11.02
N MET A 268 -15.78 -3.47 10.05
CA MET A 268 -15.86 -3.04 8.66
C MET A 268 -15.83 -4.24 7.69
N PRO A 269 -16.60 -4.15 6.59
CA PRO A 269 -17.59 -3.12 6.22
C PRO A 269 -18.87 -3.18 7.05
N GLY A 270 -19.00 -4.13 7.98
CA GLY A 270 -20.14 -4.40 8.82
C GLY A 270 -20.83 -5.74 8.53
N ASP A 271 -20.82 -6.19 7.29
CA ASP A 271 -21.33 -7.49 6.88
C ASP A 271 -20.42 -8.64 7.33
N ILE A 272 -21.01 -9.81 7.61
CA ILE A 272 -20.26 -11.06 7.84
C ILE A 272 -19.61 -11.53 6.53
N THR A 273 -20.38 -11.52 5.46
CA THR A 273 -19.91 -11.69 4.08
C THR A 273 -20.46 -10.54 3.26
N PHE A 274 -19.75 -10.09 2.24
CA PHE A 274 -20.15 -8.97 1.41
C PHE A 274 -21.60 -9.12 0.91
N ASP A 275 -22.37 -8.06 0.95
CA ASP A 275 -23.77 -7.98 0.53
C ASP A 275 -24.75 -8.92 1.27
N SER A 276 -24.34 -9.48 2.40
CA SER A 276 -25.18 -10.42 3.15
C SER A 276 -26.25 -9.75 4.02
N ALA A 277 -26.13 -8.46 4.28
CA ALA A 277 -26.95 -7.71 5.24
C ALA A 277 -27.00 -8.35 6.65
N THR A 278 -26.00 -9.15 7.00
CA THR A 278 -25.85 -9.80 8.32
C THR A 278 -24.60 -9.25 9.00
N SER A 279 -24.61 -9.14 10.33
CA SER A 279 -23.47 -8.59 11.07
C SER A 279 -23.21 -9.38 12.34
N PHE A 280 -21.94 -9.52 12.71
CA PHE A 280 -21.56 -10.01 14.03
C PHE A 280 -21.93 -9.01 15.13
N TRP A 281 -22.00 -7.72 14.79
CA TRP A 281 -22.37 -6.63 15.69
C TRP A 281 -23.77 -6.07 15.34
N GLY A 282 -23.96 -4.77 15.33
CA GLY A 282 -25.29 -4.19 15.17
C GLY A 282 -26.23 -4.67 16.29
N THR A 283 -27.41 -5.14 15.95
CA THR A 283 -28.39 -5.67 16.90
C THR A 283 -27.81 -6.78 17.80
N ASN A 284 -26.93 -7.63 17.27
CA ASN A 284 -26.29 -8.69 18.06
C ASN A 284 -25.41 -8.14 19.19
N LEU A 285 -24.68 -7.05 18.94
CA LEU A 285 -23.88 -6.38 19.98
C LEU A 285 -24.78 -5.71 21.03
N THR A 286 -25.88 -5.05 20.60
CA THR A 286 -26.89 -4.52 21.54
C THR A 286 -27.43 -5.63 22.45
N ILE A 287 -27.80 -6.78 21.89
CA ILE A 287 -28.28 -7.95 22.67
C ILE A 287 -27.19 -8.43 23.63
N ALA A 288 -25.95 -8.52 23.19
CA ALA A 288 -24.81 -8.97 24.02
C ALA A 288 -24.56 -8.02 25.22
N VAL A 289 -24.80 -6.74 25.05
CA VAL A 289 -24.74 -5.76 26.17
C VAL A 289 -25.92 -5.92 27.11
N LEU A 290 -27.15 -6.03 26.58
CA LEU A 290 -28.36 -6.12 27.39
C LEU A 290 -28.42 -7.40 28.23
N ASN A 291 -27.83 -8.51 27.74
CA ASN A 291 -27.75 -9.76 28.49
C ASN A 291 -26.50 -9.88 29.38
N GLY A 292 -25.64 -8.83 29.39
CA GLY A 292 -24.45 -8.76 30.24
C GLY A 292 -23.23 -9.54 29.73
N THR A 293 -23.26 -10.13 28.50
CA THR A 293 -22.13 -10.88 27.93
C THR A 293 -21.00 -9.92 27.53
N VAL A 294 -21.33 -8.74 27.01
CA VAL A 294 -20.40 -7.63 26.79
C VAL A 294 -20.76 -6.51 27.78
N PRO A 295 -19.81 -6.08 28.63
CA PRO A 295 -20.12 -5.01 29.58
C PRO A 295 -20.32 -3.68 28.83
N GLN A 296 -21.29 -2.87 29.26
CA GLN A 296 -21.62 -1.61 28.60
C GLN A 296 -20.43 -0.66 28.50
N TRP A 297 -19.57 -0.63 29.53
CA TRP A 297 -18.37 0.23 29.49
C TRP A 297 -17.46 -0.08 28.30
N ARG A 298 -17.50 -1.33 27.78
CA ARG A 298 -16.68 -1.68 26.61
C ARG A 298 -17.19 -1.00 25.33
N VAL A 299 -18.51 -0.92 25.13
CA VAL A 299 -19.11 -0.20 24.01
C VAL A 299 -18.93 1.31 24.19
N ASP A 300 -18.97 1.80 25.42
CA ASP A 300 -18.63 3.20 25.73
C ASP A 300 -17.19 3.53 25.35
N ASP A 301 -16.24 2.65 25.69
CA ASP A 301 -14.82 2.77 25.32
C ASP A 301 -14.62 2.77 23.78
N MET A 302 -15.31 1.87 23.05
CA MET A 302 -15.28 1.86 21.58
C MET A 302 -15.71 3.20 21.00
N ALA A 303 -16.89 3.68 21.39
CA ALA A 303 -17.45 4.94 20.90
C ALA A 303 -16.58 6.15 21.26
N VAL A 304 -16.05 6.18 22.49
CA VAL A 304 -15.14 7.25 22.94
C VAL A 304 -13.86 7.27 22.11
N ARG A 305 -13.24 6.12 21.83
CA ARG A 305 -12.03 6.04 21.00
C ARG A 305 -12.27 6.54 19.57
N ILE A 306 -13.39 6.16 18.96
CA ILE A 306 -13.79 6.61 17.62
C ILE A 306 -13.96 8.12 17.59
N MET A 307 -14.77 8.66 18.52
CA MET A 307 -15.04 10.10 18.59
C MET A 307 -13.79 10.91 18.98
N ALA A 308 -12.91 10.36 19.83
CA ALA A 308 -11.66 11.02 20.18
C ALA A 308 -10.72 11.16 18.96
N ALA A 309 -10.59 10.12 18.14
CA ALA A 309 -9.81 10.22 16.91
C ALA A 309 -10.39 11.27 15.95
N TYR A 310 -11.71 11.29 15.77
CA TYR A 310 -12.41 12.27 14.95
C TYR A 310 -12.17 13.71 15.41
N TYR A 311 -12.25 13.97 16.72
CA TYR A 311 -11.99 15.29 17.28
C TYR A 311 -10.51 15.68 17.27
N LYS A 312 -9.60 14.71 17.46
CA LYS A 312 -8.16 14.95 17.49
C LYS A 312 -7.66 15.59 16.19
N VAL A 313 -8.12 15.08 15.06
CA VAL A 313 -7.76 15.63 13.74
C VAL A 313 -8.61 16.85 13.34
N GLY A 314 -9.55 17.28 14.19
CA GLY A 314 -10.42 18.44 13.92
C GLY A 314 -11.47 18.20 12.85
N ARG A 315 -11.83 16.94 12.59
CA ARG A 315 -12.75 16.59 11.52
C ARG A 315 -14.13 17.19 11.68
N ASP A 316 -14.59 17.38 12.90
CA ASP A 316 -15.86 18.05 13.21
C ASP A 316 -15.97 19.48 12.66
N ARG A 317 -14.83 20.16 12.47
CA ARG A 317 -14.77 21.51 11.89
C ARG A 317 -14.60 21.49 10.37
N LEU A 318 -14.11 20.38 9.83
CA LEU A 318 -13.81 20.18 8.41
C LEU A 318 -14.82 19.26 7.73
N TYR A 319 -15.82 18.77 8.48
CA TYR A 319 -16.79 17.81 7.94
C TYR A 319 -17.51 18.37 6.72
N GLN A 320 -17.54 17.55 5.70
CA GLN A 320 -18.41 17.68 4.54
C GLN A 320 -18.85 16.28 4.09
N PRO A 321 -20.06 16.14 3.55
CA PRO A 321 -20.47 14.83 3.05
C PRO A 321 -19.61 14.39 1.87
N PRO A 322 -19.43 13.07 1.66
CA PRO A 322 -18.72 12.55 0.50
C PRO A 322 -19.33 13.06 -0.81
N ASN A 323 -18.48 13.62 -1.69
CA ASN A 323 -18.89 14.22 -2.95
C ASN A 323 -18.59 13.31 -4.16
N PHE A 324 -18.36 12.03 -3.91
CA PHE A 324 -18.12 10.96 -4.88
C PHE A 324 -18.84 9.68 -4.44
N SER A 325 -18.92 8.69 -5.34
CA SER A 325 -19.35 7.33 -5.03
C SER A 325 -18.29 6.34 -5.50
N SER A 326 -17.92 5.40 -4.64
CA SER A 326 -17.01 4.30 -5.01
C SER A 326 -17.62 3.33 -6.02
N TRP A 327 -18.95 3.31 -6.15
CA TRP A 327 -19.68 2.25 -6.84
C TRP A 327 -20.16 2.64 -8.23
N THR A 328 -20.33 3.91 -8.53
CA THR A 328 -20.71 4.40 -9.85
C THR A 328 -19.88 5.61 -10.26
N ARG A 329 -19.55 5.69 -11.56
CA ARG A 329 -18.90 6.86 -12.17
C ARG A 329 -19.89 7.84 -12.78
N ASP A 330 -21.18 7.51 -12.78
CA ASP A 330 -22.23 8.38 -13.25
C ASP A 330 -22.51 9.51 -12.25
N GLU A 331 -23.00 10.65 -12.74
CA GLU A 331 -23.36 11.80 -11.90
C GLU A 331 -24.49 11.45 -10.91
N TYR A 332 -25.45 10.64 -11.37
CA TYR A 332 -26.60 10.21 -10.60
C TYR A 332 -26.61 8.70 -10.40
N GLY A 333 -27.04 8.25 -9.22
CA GLY A 333 -27.15 6.86 -8.82
C GLY A 333 -28.12 6.67 -7.67
N PHE A 334 -28.38 5.43 -7.31
CA PHE A 334 -29.13 5.13 -6.09
C PHE A 334 -28.29 5.51 -4.85
N LYS A 335 -28.96 6.03 -3.83
CA LYS A 335 -28.31 6.32 -2.54
C LYS A 335 -27.66 5.05 -1.98
N TYR A 336 -28.35 3.93 -2.02
CA TYR A 336 -27.84 2.61 -1.69
C TYR A 336 -27.57 1.86 -2.97
N PHE A 337 -26.30 1.67 -3.34
CA PHE A 337 -25.92 1.07 -4.61
C PHE A 337 -26.38 -0.39 -4.69
N TYR A 338 -26.15 -1.17 -3.65
CA TYR A 338 -26.73 -2.49 -3.46
C TYR A 338 -27.74 -2.44 -2.30
N PRO A 339 -28.99 -2.83 -2.47
CA PRO A 339 -29.66 -3.50 -3.61
C PRO A 339 -30.31 -2.55 -4.64
N GLN A 340 -29.82 -1.38 -4.88
CA GLN A 340 -30.37 -0.33 -5.74
C GLN A 340 -31.70 0.25 -5.19
N GLU A 341 -31.64 0.67 -3.95
CA GLU A 341 -32.77 1.22 -3.21
C GLU A 341 -32.55 2.66 -2.76
N GLY A 342 -33.64 3.28 -2.29
CA GLY A 342 -33.64 4.66 -1.81
C GLY A 342 -33.78 5.67 -2.95
N PRO A 343 -33.57 6.96 -2.66
CA PRO A 343 -33.68 8.00 -3.69
C PRO A 343 -32.59 7.82 -4.76
N TYR A 344 -32.98 8.08 -6.02
CA TYR A 344 -32.04 8.26 -7.12
C TYR A 344 -31.59 9.71 -7.10
N GLU A 345 -30.33 9.95 -6.76
CA GLU A 345 -29.81 11.28 -6.47
C GLU A 345 -28.45 11.53 -7.11
N LYS A 346 -27.97 12.77 -7.03
CA LYS A 346 -26.61 13.11 -7.45
C LYS A 346 -25.61 12.55 -6.45
N VAL A 347 -24.83 11.54 -6.88
CA VAL A 347 -23.85 10.83 -6.07
C VAL A 347 -22.41 11.27 -6.32
N ASN A 348 -22.09 11.71 -7.57
CA ASN A 348 -20.80 12.26 -7.93
C ASN A 348 -20.90 13.74 -8.31
N HIS A 349 -20.03 14.56 -7.74
CA HIS A 349 -19.95 16.00 -7.98
C HIS A 349 -18.72 16.39 -8.82
N PHE A 350 -17.85 15.44 -9.17
CA PHE A 350 -16.65 15.60 -9.99
C PHE A 350 -15.72 16.71 -9.48
N VAL A 351 -15.56 16.79 -8.17
CA VAL A 351 -14.70 17.80 -7.52
C VAL A 351 -13.24 17.47 -7.78
N ASN A 352 -12.52 18.37 -8.46
CA ASN A 352 -11.09 18.22 -8.67
C ASN A 352 -10.32 18.59 -7.39
N VAL A 353 -9.67 17.59 -6.79
CA VAL A 353 -8.92 17.72 -5.54
C VAL A 353 -7.40 17.64 -5.74
N GLN A 354 -6.92 17.50 -7.00
CA GLN A 354 -5.51 17.28 -7.34
C GLN A 354 -4.59 18.47 -6.95
N ARG A 355 -5.14 19.68 -6.86
CA ARG A 355 -4.36 20.89 -6.56
C ARG A 355 -3.06 20.93 -7.41
N ASN A 356 -1.90 21.20 -6.81
CA ASN A 356 -0.58 21.12 -7.44
C ASN A 356 0.22 19.89 -6.98
N HIS A 357 -0.45 18.83 -6.54
CA HIS A 357 0.22 17.66 -5.96
C HIS A 357 1.09 16.88 -6.96
N SER A 358 0.90 17.10 -8.27
CA SER A 358 1.82 16.58 -9.30
C SER A 358 3.27 17.00 -9.08
N GLU A 359 3.52 18.16 -8.46
CA GLU A 359 4.88 18.62 -8.12
C GLU A 359 5.53 17.74 -7.06
N VAL A 360 4.77 17.40 -5.99
CA VAL A 360 5.22 16.48 -4.93
C VAL A 360 5.44 15.09 -5.49
N ILE A 361 4.50 14.60 -6.33
CA ILE A 361 4.57 13.28 -6.96
C ILE A 361 5.82 13.17 -7.85
N ARG A 362 6.04 14.14 -8.73
CA ARG A 362 7.20 14.17 -9.61
C ARG A 362 8.51 14.23 -8.83
N LYS A 363 8.56 15.11 -7.81
CA LYS A 363 9.75 15.22 -6.96
C LYS A 363 10.03 13.89 -6.24
N LEU A 364 9.04 13.29 -5.60
CA LEU A 364 9.22 12.03 -4.88
C LEU A 364 9.60 10.90 -5.83
N GLY A 365 8.97 10.79 -7.00
CA GLY A 365 9.34 9.81 -8.01
C GLY A 365 10.80 9.94 -8.46
N ALA A 366 11.28 11.18 -8.66
CA ALA A 366 12.67 11.41 -9.03
C ALA A 366 13.63 11.11 -7.86
N ASP A 367 13.34 11.63 -6.66
CA ASP A 367 14.18 11.46 -5.46
C ASP A 367 14.19 10.01 -4.94
N SER A 368 13.25 9.16 -5.37
CA SER A 368 13.18 7.73 -5.04
C SER A 368 13.85 6.81 -6.05
N THR A 369 14.31 7.35 -7.19
CA THR A 369 14.98 6.56 -8.22
C THR A 369 16.40 6.19 -7.77
N VAL A 370 16.64 4.91 -7.53
CA VAL A 370 17.92 4.38 -7.05
C VAL A 370 18.85 4.11 -8.23
N LEU A 371 20.02 4.72 -8.23
CA LEU A 371 21.09 4.43 -9.19
C LEU A 371 21.92 3.26 -8.67
N LEU A 372 21.68 2.06 -9.20
CA LEU A 372 22.36 0.83 -8.75
C LEU A 372 23.76 0.66 -9.39
N LYS A 373 23.90 1.05 -10.67
CA LYS A 373 25.15 0.96 -11.42
C LYS A 373 25.29 2.17 -12.34
N ASN A 374 26.50 2.73 -12.46
CA ASN A 374 26.80 3.78 -13.45
C ASN A 374 28.27 3.76 -13.87
N ASN A 375 28.54 3.32 -15.08
CA ASN A 375 29.86 3.32 -15.70
C ASN A 375 30.02 4.57 -16.58
N ASN A 376 29.80 5.76 -16.01
CA ASN A 376 29.85 7.07 -16.69
C ASN A 376 28.84 7.21 -17.86
N ALA A 377 27.74 6.46 -17.84
CA ALA A 377 26.66 6.55 -18.83
C ALA A 377 25.64 7.63 -18.52
N LEU A 378 25.47 7.95 -17.24
CA LEU A 378 24.53 8.93 -16.74
C LEU A 378 25.25 10.04 -15.97
N PRO A 379 24.73 11.29 -16.02
CA PRO A 379 23.51 11.71 -16.72
C PRO A 379 23.69 11.76 -18.24
N LEU A 380 22.59 11.58 -18.99
CA LEU A 380 22.56 11.80 -20.43
C LEU A 380 22.86 13.27 -20.74
N THR A 381 23.63 13.48 -21.80
CA THR A 381 24.15 14.81 -22.13
C THR A 381 23.30 15.57 -23.15
N GLY A 382 22.31 14.88 -23.75
CA GLY A 382 21.55 15.36 -24.90
C GLY A 382 22.33 15.30 -26.22
N LYS A 383 23.53 14.68 -26.21
CA LYS A 383 24.34 14.43 -27.41
C LYS A 383 24.06 13.07 -28.03
N GLU A 384 23.28 12.25 -27.37
CA GLU A 384 22.80 10.94 -27.81
C GLU A 384 21.83 11.15 -28.97
N ARG A 385 22.33 10.97 -30.23
CA ARG A 385 21.59 11.38 -31.43
C ARG A 385 20.52 10.39 -31.87
N LYS A 386 20.66 9.13 -31.50
CA LYS A 386 19.69 8.09 -31.78
C LYS A 386 19.44 7.27 -30.51
N VAL A 387 18.29 7.47 -29.94
CA VAL A 387 17.89 6.82 -28.69
C VAL A 387 16.93 5.68 -29.03
N ALA A 388 17.22 4.46 -28.58
CA ALA A 388 16.31 3.33 -28.61
C ALA A 388 15.61 3.22 -27.26
N ILE A 389 14.29 3.14 -27.27
CA ILE A 389 13.44 2.85 -26.11
C ILE A 389 12.91 1.42 -26.32
N LEU A 390 13.26 0.52 -25.41
CA LEU A 390 13.01 -0.91 -25.55
C LEU A 390 12.24 -1.43 -24.34
N GLY A 391 11.17 -2.16 -24.56
CA GLY A 391 10.37 -2.81 -23.53
C GLY A 391 8.97 -2.25 -23.41
N GLU A 392 8.03 -3.15 -23.12
CA GLU A 392 6.62 -2.82 -22.92
C GLU A 392 6.43 -1.84 -21.77
N ASP A 393 7.22 -1.98 -20.71
CA ASP A 393 7.19 -1.14 -19.52
C ASP A 393 7.55 0.35 -19.77
N ALA A 394 8.08 0.68 -20.96
CA ALA A 394 8.26 2.08 -21.34
C ALA A 394 6.98 2.76 -21.83
N GLY A 395 6.03 1.98 -22.31
CA GLY A 395 4.87 2.44 -23.07
C GLY A 395 3.59 2.57 -22.28
N SER A 396 2.55 2.97 -22.99
CA SER A 396 1.20 3.09 -22.41
C SER A 396 0.50 1.74 -22.35
N ASN A 397 -0.34 1.55 -21.33
CA ASN A 397 -1.29 0.46 -21.30
C ASN A 397 -2.27 0.60 -22.49
N SER A 398 -2.45 -0.47 -23.25
CA SER A 398 -3.32 -0.49 -24.43
C SER A 398 -4.80 -0.25 -24.11
N TYR A 399 -5.21 -0.47 -22.88
CA TYR A 399 -6.56 -0.23 -22.38
C TYR A 399 -6.72 1.13 -21.67
N GLY A 400 -5.66 1.95 -21.66
CA GLY A 400 -5.60 3.21 -20.93
C GLY A 400 -5.06 3.08 -19.51
N ALA A 401 -4.69 4.20 -18.88
CA ALA A 401 -4.07 4.21 -17.56
C ALA A 401 -4.91 3.51 -16.47
N ASN A 402 -6.24 3.56 -16.62
CA ASN A 402 -7.20 2.92 -15.71
C ASN A 402 -7.94 1.74 -16.39
N GLY A 403 -7.33 1.14 -17.40
CA GLY A 403 -7.96 0.10 -18.21
C GLY A 403 -8.20 -1.23 -17.51
N CYS A 404 -7.51 -1.48 -16.41
CA CYS A 404 -7.67 -2.68 -15.58
C CYS A 404 -8.17 -2.29 -14.20
N SER A 405 -9.23 -2.96 -13.73
CA SER A 405 -9.76 -2.74 -12.39
C SER A 405 -8.67 -2.98 -11.35
N ASP A 406 -8.56 -2.10 -10.38
CA ASP A 406 -7.55 -2.15 -9.32
C ASP A 406 -6.12 -2.41 -9.82
N ARG A 407 -5.81 -1.96 -11.03
CA ARG A 407 -4.49 -2.21 -11.69
C ARG A 407 -4.19 -3.69 -11.92
N GLY A 408 -5.19 -4.55 -11.91
CA GLY A 408 -5.07 -6.00 -12.02
C GLY A 408 -4.67 -6.51 -13.40
N CYS A 409 -3.64 -5.94 -14.01
CA CYS A 409 -3.02 -6.44 -15.23
C CYS A 409 -1.58 -5.91 -15.36
N ASP A 410 -0.72 -6.70 -15.95
CA ASP A 410 0.62 -6.26 -16.37
C ASP A 410 0.57 -5.81 -17.84
N ASN A 411 0.35 -4.51 -18.10
CA ASN A 411 0.24 -3.94 -19.44
C ASN A 411 0.72 -2.48 -19.46
N GLY A 412 1.77 -2.21 -20.23
CA GLY A 412 2.44 -0.93 -20.27
C GLY A 412 3.29 -0.65 -19.04
N THR A 413 3.62 0.62 -18.78
CA THR A 413 4.50 1.01 -17.68
C THR A 413 3.88 0.68 -16.32
N LEU A 414 4.66 0.03 -15.46
CA LEU A 414 4.30 -0.30 -14.08
C LEU A 414 4.56 0.92 -13.19
N ALA A 415 3.52 1.71 -12.94
CA ALA A 415 3.61 2.89 -12.08
C ALA A 415 2.91 2.69 -10.72
N MET A 416 2.15 1.62 -10.58
CA MET A 416 1.39 1.21 -9.40
C MET A 416 1.04 -0.28 -9.53
N ALA A 417 1.22 -1.07 -8.48
CA ALA A 417 0.84 -2.48 -8.44
C ALA A 417 -0.65 -2.66 -8.18
N TRP A 418 -1.16 -3.90 -8.05
CA TRP A 418 -2.61 -4.14 -8.03
C TRP A 418 -3.21 -4.39 -6.65
N GLY A 419 -4.50 -4.13 -6.53
CA GLY A 419 -5.31 -4.41 -5.34
C GLY A 419 -6.00 -3.18 -4.75
N SER A 420 -6.49 -3.29 -3.52
CA SER A 420 -7.16 -2.21 -2.79
C SER A 420 -6.22 -1.06 -2.40
N GLY A 421 -4.91 -1.31 -2.44
CA GLY A 421 -3.87 -0.29 -2.19
C GLY A 421 -3.69 0.73 -3.33
N THR A 422 -4.54 0.72 -4.34
CA THR A 422 -4.42 1.52 -5.57
C THR A 422 -5.23 2.81 -5.55
N ALA A 423 -5.00 3.66 -6.54
CA ALA A 423 -5.79 4.85 -6.85
C ALA A 423 -5.96 4.98 -8.37
N GLU A 424 -6.98 5.71 -8.80
CA GLU A 424 -7.14 6.05 -10.20
C GLU A 424 -6.09 7.06 -10.65
N PHE A 425 -5.51 6.80 -11.83
CA PHE A 425 -4.67 7.76 -12.50
C PHE A 425 -5.52 8.85 -13.16
N PRO A 426 -5.36 10.13 -12.78
CA PRO A 426 -5.98 11.22 -13.54
C PRO A 426 -5.34 11.35 -14.92
N TYR A 427 -4.09 11.00 -15.01
CA TYR A 427 -3.25 10.79 -16.20
C TYR A 427 -2.02 9.98 -15.78
N LEU A 428 -1.33 9.40 -16.74
CA LEU A 428 -0.05 8.73 -16.52
C LEU A 428 0.93 9.18 -17.60
N VAL A 429 2.00 9.85 -17.19
CA VAL A 429 3.11 10.17 -18.09
C VAL A 429 4.04 8.97 -18.15
N THR A 430 4.10 8.32 -19.30
CA THR A 430 4.98 7.15 -19.47
C THR A 430 6.43 7.55 -19.71
N PRO A 431 7.41 6.65 -19.44
CA PRO A 431 8.80 6.87 -19.80
C PRO A 431 9.00 7.21 -21.28
N GLU A 432 8.34 6.50 -22.18
CA GLU A 432 8.40 6.77 -23.62
C GLU A 432 8.03 8.20 -23.96
N GLN A 433 6.90 8.70 -23.46
CA GLN A 433 6.42 10.06 -23.70
C GLN A 433 7.42 11.11 -23.21
N ALA A 434 7.91 10.98 -21.98
CA ALA A 434 8.81 11.94 -21.38
C ALA A 434 10.19 11.94 -22.06
N ILE A 435 10.75 10.77 -22.36
CA ILE A 435 12.06 10.64 -23.02
C ILE A 435 11.98 11.13 -24.46
N GLN A 436 10.90 10.82 -25.18
CA GLN A 436 10.68 11.35 -26.53
C GLN A 436 10.70 12.88 -26.53
N ALA A 437 10.01 13.50 -25.60
CA ALA A 437 9.98 14.96 -25.48
C ALA A 437 11.40 15.53 -25.23
N GLU A 438 12.21 14.90 -24.37
CA GLU A 438 13.59 15.34 -24.10
C GLU A 438 14.51 15.14 -25.32
N VAL A 439 14.46 13.98 -25.97
CA VAL A 439 15.28 13.70 -27.15
C VAL A 439 15.02 14.71 -28.26
N LEU A 440 13.75 15.07 -28.49
CA LEU A 440 13.37 16.07 -29.49
C LEU A 440 13.87 17.48 -29.14
N LYS A 441 13.84 17.89 -27.88
CA LYS A 441 14.43 19.16 -27.42
C LYS A 441 15.94 19.25 -27.78
N HIS A 442 16.63 18.12 -27.67
CA HIS A 442 18.05 18.00 -28.00
C HIS A 442 18.33 17.72 -29.48
N LYS A 443 17.30 17.77 -30.36
CA LYS A 443 17.40 17.51 -31.81
C LYS A 443 17.94 16.12 -32.15
N GLY A 444 17.67 15.14 -31.27
CA GLY A 444 17.92 13.73 -31.52
C GLY A 444 16.74 13.04 -32.20
N SER A 445 16.88 11.78 -32.49
CA SER A 445 15.81 10.88 -32.94
C SER A 445 15.60 9.76 -31.96
N VAL A 446 14.35 9.36 -31.78
CA VAL A 446 13.94 8.32 -30.86
C VAL A 446 13.14 7.26 -31.61
N TYR A 447 13.37 6.01 -31.27
CA TYR A 447 12.65 4.85 -31.80
C TYR A 447 12.29 3.94 -30.66
N ALA A 448 11.05 3.47 -30.61
CA ALA A 448 10.56 2.59 -29.57
C ALA A 448 10.18 1.21 -30.11
N ILE A 449 10.50 0.17 -29.37
CA ILE A 449 9.97 -1.20 -29.55
C ILE A 449 9.44 -1.64 -28.18
N THR A 450 8.13 -1.70 -28.07
CA THR A 450 7.40 -2.03 -26.82
C THR A 450 6.93 -3.49 -26.77
N ASP A 451 7.43 -4.32 -27.70
CA ASP A 451 7.22 -5.77 -27.70
C ASP A 451 8.50 -6.46 -27.21
N ASN A 452 8.47 -7.02 -26.02
CA ASN A 452 9.60 -7.70 -25.39
C ASN A 452 10.01 -9.00 -26.12
N TRP A 453 9.17 -9.52 -27.00
CA TRP A 453 9.43 -10.74 -27.76
C TRP A 453 10.01 -10.47 -29.14
N ALA A 454 9.98 -9.22 -29.59
CA ALA A 454 10.52 -8.81 -30.91
C ALA A 454 12.06 -8.69 -30.92
N LEU A 455 12.76 -9.68 -30.36
CA LEU A 455 14.21 -9.63 -30.11
C LEU A 455 15.04 -9.27 -31.33
N SER A 456 14.72 -9.81 -32.53
CA SER A 456 15.47 -9.50 -33.76
C SER A 456 15.35 -8.03 -34.18
N GLN A 457 14.19 -7.40 -33.91
CA GLN A 457 13.99 -5.96 -34.14
C GLN A 457 14.76 -5.14 -33.10
N VAL A 458 14.74 -5.57 -31.83
CA VAL A 458 15.52 -4.99 -30.73
C VAL A 458 17.00 -4.98 -31.07
N GLU A 459 17.57 -6.11 -31.47
CA GLU A 459 18.97 -6.25 -31.89
C GLU A 459 19.32 -5.28 -33.04
N THR A 460 18.46 -5.22 -34.05
CA THR A 460 18.64 -4.34 -35.22
C THR A 460 18.65 -2.88 -34.83
N LEU A 461 17.73 -2.45 -33.97
CA LEU A 461 17.65 -1.07 -33.50
C LEU A 461 18.81 -0.75 -32.54
N ALA A 462 19.15 -1.63 -31.63
CA ALA A 462 20.25 -1.47 -30.68
C ALA A 462 21.61 -1.24 -31.38
N LYS A 463 21.90 -1.98 -32.46
CA LYS A 463 23.12 -1.78 -33.28
C LYS A 463 23.27 -0.39 -33.86
N GLN A 464 22.17 0.34 -34.05
CA GLN A 464 22.14 1.68 -34.64
C GLN A 464 22.03 2.78 -33.60
N ALA A 465 21.73 2.45 -32.36
CA ALA A 465 21.47 3.42 -31.30
C ALA A 465 22.77 3.96 -30.68
N SER A 466 22.75 5.22 -30.27
CA SER A 466 23.80 5.83 -29.45
C SER A 466 23.67 5.39 -27.98
N VAL A 467 22.43 5.09 -27.58
CA VAL A 467 22.06 4.56 -26.28
C VAL A 467 20.78 3.75 -26.42
N SER A 468 20.72 2.61 -25.75
CA SER A 468 19.51 1.81 -25.59
C SER A 468 19.01 1.94 -24.14
N LEU A 469 17.79 2.41 -23.98
CA LEU A 469 17.09 2.48 -22.70
C LEU A 469 16.13 1.29 -22.65
N VAL A 470 16.37 0.34 -21.76
CA VAL A 470 15.62 -0.91 -21.65
C VAL A 470 14.76 -0.85 -20.40
N PHE A 471 13.45 -1.00 -20.58
CA PHE A 471 12.44 -0.93 -19.51
C PHE A 471 11.90 -2.32 -19.24
N VAL A 472 11.95 -2.70 -17.97
CA VAL A 472 11.54 -4.03 -17.49
C VAL A 472 10.82 -3.90 -16.16
N ASN A 473 9.95 -4.87 -15.87
CA ASN A 473 9.16 -4.84 -14.66
C ASN A 473 9.06 -6.18 -13.94
N SER A 474 8.54 -6.13 -12.71
CA SER A 474 8.05 -7.28 -11.94
C SER A 474 7.00 -6.79 -10.96
N ASP A 475 5.78 -7.31 -11.06
CA ASP A 475 4.62 -6.86 -10.33
C ASP A 475 4.18 -7.87 -9.26
N ALA A 476 3.34 -7.42 -8.34
CA ALA A 476 2.67 -8.21 -7.31
C ALA A 476 1.44 -7.43 -6.82
N GLY A 477 0.59 -8.06 -6.05
CA GLY A 477 -0.55 -7.33 -5.50
C GLY A 477 -1.36 -8.11 -4.50
N GLU A 478 -2.61 -7.76 -4.39
CA GLU A 478 -3.52 -8.31 -3.42
C GLU A 478 -4.18 -9.60 -3.92
N GLY A 479 -4.33 -10.59 -3.03
CA GLY A 479 -4.65 -11.98 -3.34
C GLY A 479 -6.03 -12.25 -3.97
N TYR A 480 -6.95 -11.28 -3.99
CA TYR A 480 -8.23 -11.45 -4.68
C TYR A 480 -8.15 -11.30 -6.20
N ILE A 481 -7.02 -10.83 -6.72
CA ILE A 481 -6.74 -10.73 -8.16
C ILE A 481 -5.52 -11.60 -8.48
N SER A 482 -5.63 -12.38 -9.59
CA SER A 482 -4.51 -13.12 -10.16
C SER A 482 -4.06 -12.45 -11.45
N VAL A 483 -2.76 -12.16 -11.56
CA VAL A 483 -2.15 -11.55 -12.75
C VAL A 483 -1.02 -12.44 -13.23
N ASP A 484 -1.08 -12.88 -14.50
CA ASP A 484 -0.09 -13.77 -15.13
C ASP A 484 0.24 -15.01 -14.27
N GLY A 485 -0.78 -15.57 -13.59
CA GLY A 485 -0.66 -16.74 -12.72
C GLY A 485 -0.05 -16.46 -11.34
N ASN A 486 0.14 -15.20 -10.95
CA ASN A 486 0.52 -14.80 -9.60
C ASN A 486 -0.73 -14.43 -8.80
N GLU A 487 -1.00 -15.16 -7.73
CA GLU A 487 -2.17 -15.01 -6.86
C GLU A 487 -1.82 -14.08 -5.68
N GLY A 488 -1.59 -12.81 -5.99
CA GLY A 488 -1.06 -11.84 -5.05
C GLY A 488 0.46 -11.90 -4.94
N ASP A 489 0.97 -12.88 -4.21
CA ASP A 489 2.41 -13.11 -4.03
C ASP A 489 3.10 -13.51 -5.33
N ARG A 490 4.32 -13.03 -5.54
CA ARG A 490 5.12 -13.41 -6.72
C ARG A 490 5.51 -14.88 -6.69
N ASN A 491 5.37 -15.57 -7.82
CA ASN A 491 5.79 -16.95 -7.97
C ASN A 491 7.32 -17.11 -7.99
N ASN A 492 8.03 -16.06 -8.40
CA ASN A 492 9.48 -15.97 -8.43
C ASN A 492 9.93 -14.50 -8.43
N LEU A 493 11.24 -14.26 -8.39
CA LEU A 493 11.83 -12.92 -8.41
C LEU A 493 12.43 -12.54 -9.78
N THR A 494 12.10 -13.26 -10.85
CA THR A 494 12.58 -12.92 -12.20
C THR A 494 11.82 -11.73 -12.78
N LEU A 495 12.42 -11.10 -13.77
CA LEU A 495 11.73 -10.09 -14.56
C LEU A 495 10.58 -10.70 -15.36
N TRP A 496 9.49 -9.98 -15.44
CA TRP A 496 8.31 -10.41 -16.19
C TRP A 496 8.50 -10.23 -17.70
N LYS A 497 7.65 -10.87 -18.49
CA LYS A 497 7.55 -10.69 -19.94
C LYS A 497 8.89 -10.72 -20.68
N ASN A 498 9.68 -11.78 -20.47
CA ASN A 498 10.94 -11.97 -21.20
C ASN A 498 12.00 -10.86 -20.97
N GLY A 499 11.93 -10.15 -19.83
CA GLY A 499 12.76 -8.99 -19.54
C GLY A 499 14.26 -9.27 -19.59
N ASP A 500 14.73 -10.39 -19.04
CA ASP A 500 16.15 -10.77 -19.04
C ASP A 500 16.71 -10.97 -20.47
N ASN A 501 15.94 -11.61 -21.35
CA ASN A 501 16.35 -11.79 -22.75
C ASN A 501 16.30 -10.47 -23.53
N LEU A 502 15.34 -9.58 -23.24
CA LEU A 502 15.29 -8.25 -23.83
C LEU A 502 16.54 -7.44 -23.48
N ILE A 503 16.97 -7.44 -22.22
CA ILE A 503 18.20 -6.76 -21.78
C ILE A 503 19.42 -7.35 -22.50
N LYS A 504 19.54 -8.68 -22.54
CA LYS A 504 20.66 -9.34 -23.21
C LYS A 504 20.70 -9.04 -24.72
N ALA A 505 19.55 -9.05 -25.40
CA ALA A 505 19.46 -8.70 -26.82
C ALA A 505 19.90 -7.25 -27.08
N ALA A 506 19.52 -6.30 -26.25
CA ALA A 506 19.96 -4.90 -26.33
C ALA A 506 21.47 -4.78 -26.04
N ALA A 507 21.94 -5.31 -24.92
CA ALA A 507 23.32 -5.17 -24.46
C ALA A 507 24.35 -5.86 -25.38
N ASN A 508 24.00 -6.98 -25.98
CA ASN A 508 24.85 -7.64 -26.96
C ASN A 508 25.05 -6.80 -28.24
N ASN A 509 24.22 -5.82 -28.50
CA ASN A 509 24.17 -5.05 -29.74
C ASN A 509 24.36 -3.53 -29.57
N CYS A 510 24.35 -3.01 -28.35
CA CYS A 510 24.58 -1.59 -28.04
C CYS A 510 25.57 -1.46 -26.89
N ASN A 511 26.68 -0.76 -27.12
CA ASN A 511 27.74 -0.58 -26.11
C ASN A 511 27.33 0.37 -24.96
N ASN A 512 26.21 1.05 -25.07
CA ASN A 512 25.65 1.91 -24.02
C ASN A 512 24.18 1.52 -23.78
N THR A 513 23.98 0.53 -22.94
CA THR A 513 22.67 0.02 -22.57
C THR A 513 22.38 0.39 -21.11
N ILE A 514 21.30 1.11 -20.90
CA ILE A 514 20.82 1.56 -19.59
C ILE A 514 19.53 0.81 -19.28
N VAL A 515 19.49 0.12 -18.16
CA VAL A 515 18.32 -0.65 -17.70
C VAL A 515 17.57 0.14 -16.66
N VAL A 516 16.26 0.27 -16.84
CA VAL A 516 15.32 0.87 -15.88
C VAL A 516 14.34 -0.22 -15.42
N ILE A 517 14.26 -0.41 -14.11
CA ILE A 517 13.44 -1.42 -13.47
C ILE A 517 12.29 -0.75 -12.73
N HIS A 518 11.06 -1.05 -13.13
CA HIS A 518 9.87 -0.78 -12.32
C HIS A 518 9.48 -2.07 -11.61
N SER A 519 9.56 -2.11 -10.29
CA SER A 519 9.20 -3.33 -9.56
C SER A 519 8.71 -3.04 -8.15
N VAL A 520 7.91 -3.97 -7.66
CA VAL A 520 7.32 -3.98 -6.30
C VAL A 520 8.34 -4.25 -5.19
N GLY A 521 9.51 -4.75 -5.55
CA GLY A 521 10.58 -5.15 -4.63
C GLY A 521 11.80 -5.63 -5.41
N PRO A 522 12.73 -6.36 -4.79
CA PRO A 522 13.93 -6.85 -5.47
C PRO A 522 13.57 -7.81 -6.60
N VAL A 523 14.38 -7.80 -7.64
CA VAL A 523 14.37 -8.77 -8.74
C VAL A 523 15.75 -9.36 -8.91
N LEU A 524 15.83 -10.55 -9.52
CA LEU A 524 17.11 -11.17 -9.86
C LEU A 524 17.71 -10.46 -11.07
N VAL A 525 18.97 -10.05 -10.95
CA VAL A 525 19.71 -9.32 -11.99
C VAL A 525 21.00 -10.02 -12.37
N ASP A 526 21.27 -11.20 -11.80
CA ASP A 526 22.51 -11.96 -11.89
C ASP A 526 22.91 -12.33 -13.31
N GLU A 527 21.93 -12.50 -14.22
CA GLU A 527 22.19 -12.89 -15.61
C GLU A 527 22.79 -11.78 -16.49
N TRP A 528 22.73 -10.52 -16.04
CA TRP A 528 23.08 -9.39 -16.92
C TRP A 528 23.67 -8.17 -16.20
N TYR A 529 23.66 -8.07 -14.87
CA TYR A 529 24.09 -6.86 -14.16
C TYR A 529 25.58 -6.54 -14.37
N ASP A 530 26.42 -7.55 -14.59
CA ASP A 530 27.87 -7.41 -14.83
C ASP A 530 28.23 -7.37 -16.33
N HIS A 531 27.24 -7.46 -17.24
CA HIS A 531 27.48 -7.37 -18.67
C HIS A 531 28.18 -6.04 -18.99
N PRO A 532 29.30 -6.03 -19.77
CA PRO A 532 30.12 -4.83 -19.99
C PRO A 532 29.36 -3.68 -20.67
N ASN A 533 28.38 -3.99 -21.48
CA ASN A 533 27.56 -3.02 -22.20
C ASN A 533 26.31 -2.57 -21.41
N VAL A 534 25.99 -3.17 -20.28
CA VAL A 534 25.02 -2.64 -19.33
C VAL A 534 25.76 -1.58 -18.49
N THR A 535 25.68 -0.35 -18.97
CA THR A 535 26.48 0.76 -18.48
C THR A 535 25.87 1.47 -17.28
N ALA A 536 24.55 1.42 -17.15
CA ALA A 536 23.84 1.89 -15.96
C ALA A 536 22.59 1.06 -15.66
N ILE A 537 22.23 1.00 -14.38
CA ILE A 537 21.03 0.33 -13.89
C ILE A 537 20.35 1.26 -12.89
N LEU A 538 19.05 1.52 -13.10
CA LEU A 538 18.21 2.29 -12.21
C LEU A 538 17.03 1.44 -11.76
N TRP A 539 16.69 1.55 -10.47
CA TRP A 539 15.40 1.08 -9.96
C TRP A 539 14.50 2.28 -9.71
N ALA A 540 13.39 2.35 -10.44
CA ALA A 540 12.41 3.43 -10.35
C ALA A 540 11.18 3.09 -9.48
N GLY A 541 11.01 1.81 -9.12
CA GLY A 541 9.94 1.33 -8.26
C GLY A 541 8.55 1.53 -8.87
N LEU A 542 7.65 2.13 -8.11
CA LEU A 542 6.25 2.40 -8.45
C LEU A 542 5.98 3.91 -8.28
N PRO A 543 6.34 4.74 -9.28
CA PRO A 543 6.45 6.20 -9.09
C PRO A 543 5.14 6.99 -9.24
N GLY A 544 4.01 6.34 -9.52
CA GLY A 544 2.72 7.01 -9.70
C GLY A 544 2.58 7.77 -11.03
N GLN A 545 1.65 8.72 -11.08
CA GLN A 545 1.21 9.37 -12.33
C GLN A 545 2.31 10.15 -13.09
N GLU A 546 3.37 10.58 -12.42
CA GLU A 546 4.48 11.33 -13.01
C GLU A 546 5.69 10.46 -13.39
N SER A 547 5.50 9.14 -13.54
CA SER A 547 6.54 8.14 -13.78
C SER A 547 7.60 8.58 -14.79
N GLY A 548 7.18 8.92 -16.00
CA GLY A 548 8.09 9.34 -17.07
C GLY A 548 8.82 10.64 -16.80
N ASN A 549 8.13 11.65 -16.25
CA ASN A 549 8.72 12.94 -15.94
C ASN A 549 9.77 12.85 -14.83
N SER A 550 9.46 12.09 -13.77
CA SER A 550 10.37 11.81 -12.66
C SER A 550 11.65 11.15 -13.14
N LEU A 551 11.50 10.11 -13.95
CA LEU A 551 12.64 9.39 -14.52
C LEU A 551 13.48 10.26 -15.45
N ALA A 552 12.85 11.06 -16.33
CA ALA A 552 13.55 11.97 -17.22
C ALA A 552 14.38 13.02 -16.45
N ASP A 553 13.90 13.48 -15.30
CA ASP A 553 14.64 14.41 -14.44
C ASP A 553 15.94 13.80 -13.93
N VAL A 554 15.93 12.51 -13.61
CA VAL A 554 17.14 11.76 -13.20
C VAL A 554 18.03 11.46 -14.40
N LEU A 555 17.48 10.88 -15.48
CA LEU A 555 18.26 10.50 -16.65
C LEU A 555 19.06 11.66 -17.24
N TYR A 556 18.48 12.86 -17.27
CA TYR A 556 19.13 14.08 -17.83
C TYR A 556 19.79 14.97 -16.77
N GLY A 557 19.95 14.49 -15.54
CA GLY A 557 20.70 15.16 -14.48
C GLY A 557 20.08 16.44 -13.93
N ARG A 558 18.77 16.66 -14.12
CA ARG A 558 18.04 17.73 -13.44
C ARG A 558 17.89 17.45 -11.96
N VAL A 559 17.78 16.17 -11.62
CA VAL A 559 17.81 15.66 -10.26
C VAL A 559 19.01 14.72 -10.13
N ASN A 560 19.86 14.96 -9.15
CA ASN A 560 20.95 14.07 -8.80
C ASN A 560 20.39 12.89 -8.00
N PRO A 561 20.60 11.62 -8.41
CA PRO A 561 20.11 10.47 -7.65
C PRO A 561 20.74 10.45 -6.26
N GLY A 562 19.90 10.50 -5.25
CA GLY A 562 20.28 10.42 -3.83
C GLY A 562 19.64 9.22 -3.13
N ALA A 563 18.73 8.54 -3.82
CA ALA A 563 17.98 7.40 -3.29
C ALA A 563 18.88 6.23 -2.90
N LYS A 564 18.40 5.46 -1.93
CA LYS A 564 19.06 4.24 -1.43
C LYS A 564 18.09 3.08 -1.48
N SER A 565 18.56 1.91 -1.90
CA SER A 565 17.73 0.72 -1.97
C SER A 565 17.08 0.41 -0.61
N PRO A 566 15.76 0.29 -0.56
CA PRO A 566 15.06 -0.01 0.68
C PRO A 566 15.06 -1.51 1.03
N PHE A 567 15.71 -2.34 0.24
CA PHE A 567 15.85 -3.78 0.41
C PHE A 567 17.16 -4.29 -0.19
N THR A 568 17.51 -5.54 0.12
CA THR A 568 18.71 -6.23 -0.38
C THR A 568 18.44 -6.84 -1.76
N TRP A 569 19.43 -6.86 -2.65
CA TRP A 569 19.40 -7.49 -3.97
C TRP A 569 20.21 -8.78 -3.95
N GLY A 570 19.56 -9.92 -3.75
CA GLY A 570 20.18 -11.23 -3.73
C GLY A 570 20.57 -11.73 -5.12
N LYS A 571 21.47 -12.71 -5.15
CA LYS A 571 21.89 -13.40 -6.40
C LYS A 571 20.87 -14.44 -6.85
N THR A 572 20.21 -15.06 -5.90
CA THR A 572 19.20 -16.10 -6.13
C THR A 572 18.02 -15.91 -5.19
N ARG A 573 16.89 -16.55 -5.50
CA ARG A 573 15.72 -16.53 -4.60
C ARG A 573 16.04 -17.16 -3.24
N GLU A 574 16.80 -18.23 -3.24
CA GLU A 574 17.15 -18.99 -2.02
C GLU A 574 17.99 -18.17 -1.05
N ALA A 575 18.77 -17.20 -1.55
CA ALA A 575 19.57 -16.31 -0.71
C ALA A 575 18.72 -15.52 0.31
N TYR A 576 17.45 -15.29 0.04
CA TYR A 576 16.53 -14.61 0.96
C TYR A 576 15.95 -15.54 2.05
N GLY A 577 16.02 -16.85 1.87
CA GLY A 577 15.28 -17.84 2.65
C GLY A 577 13.90 -18.12 2.05
N ASP A 578 13.28 -19.20 2.45
CA ASP A 578 11.93 -19.59 1.99
C ASP A 578 10.95 -19.43 3.14
N TYR A 579 10.18 -18.37 3.12
CA TYR A 579 9.30 -17.97 4.22
C TYR A 579 7.81 -17.92 3.82
N LEU A 580 7.46 -18.24 2.56
CA LEU A 580 6.07 -18.29 2.12
C LEU A 580 5.50 -19.71 2.19
N VAL A 581 4.35 -19.85 2.81
CA VAL A 581 3.56 -21.09 2.81
C VAL A 581 2.67 -21.11 1.57
N ARG A 582 3.00 -21.97 0.60
CA ARG A 582 2.26 -22.11 -0.67
C ARG A 582 1.45 -23.39 -0.76
N GLU A 583 1.72 -24.36 0.11
CA GLU A 583 1.08 -25.66 0.16
C GLU A 583 0.49 -25.91 1.55
N LEU A 584 -0.53 -26.75 1.60
CA LEU A 584 -1.15 -27.10 2.89
C LEU A 584 -0.19 -27.96 3.71
N ASN A 585 0.18 -27.48 4.87
CA ASN A 585 1.10 -28.14 5.80
C ASN A 585 0.42 -28.73 7.04
N ASN A 586 -0.90 -28.65 7.11
CA ASN A 586 -1.70 -29.15 8.24
C ASN A 586 -3.06 -29.72 7.76
N GLY A 587 -3.10 -30.40 6.62
CA GLY A 587 -4.34 -30.91 6.03
C GLY A 587 -5.29 -29.77 5.61
N ASN A 588 -6.60 -29.88 5.91
CA ASN A 588 -7.61 -28.88 5.57
C ASN A 588 -7.88 -27.88 6.71
N GLY A 589 -6.96 -27.77 7.68
CA GLY A 589 -7.06 -26.79 8.77
C GLY A 589 -6.56 -25.41 8.37
N ALA A 590 -6.21 -24.58 9.35
CA ALA A 590 -5.48 -23.36 9.13
C ALA A 590 -4.03 -23.67 8.72
N PRO A 591 -3.53 -23.22 7.57
CA PRO A 591 -2.12 -23.32 7.27
C PRO A 591 -1.26 -22.66 8.37
N GLN A 592 -0.11 -23.25 8.67
CA GLN A 592 0.77 -22.80 9.76
C GLN A 592 2.04 -22.21 9.19
N ASP A 593 2.36 -21.01 9.59
CA ASP A 593 3.56 -20.30 9.19
C ASP A 593 4.40 -19.95 10.43
N ASP A 594 5.42 -20.75 10.67
CA ASP A 594 6.32 -20.55 11.81
C ASP A 594 7.42 -19.56 11.42
N PHE A 595 7.47 -18.42 12.09
CA PHE A 595 8.48 -17.36 11.88
C PHE A 595 9.82 -17.75 12.53
N SER A 596 10.33 -18.92 12.13
CA SER A 596 11.51 -19.54 12.74
C SER A 596 12.82 -18.78 12.49
N GLU A 597 12.86 -17.91 11.48
CA GLU A 597 13.98 -17.02 11.20
C GLU A 597 14.09 -15.89 12.22
N GLY A 598 13.03 -15.60 12.95
CA GLY A 598 12.98 -14.52 13.93
C GLY A 598 13.25 -13.16 13.30
N VAL A 599 14.26 -12.44 13.82
CA VAL A 599 14.63 -11.11 13.33
C VAL A 599 15.49 -11.11 12.06
N PHE A 600 15.83 -12.29 11.53
CA PHE A 600 16.79 -12.45 10.45
C PHE A 600 16.15 -12.48 9.06
N ILE A 601 15.42 -11.42 8.73
CA ILE A 601 14.89 -11.18 7.38
C ILE A 601 15.77 -10.18 6.62
N ASP A 602 15.64 -10.11 5.29
CA ASP A 602 16.38 -9.23 4.39
C ASP A 602 17.88 -9.15 4.78
N TYR A 603 18.49 -7.98 4.87
CA TYR A 603 19.93 -7.81 5.14
C TYR A 603 20.39 -8.53 6.41
N ARG A 604 19.57 -8.59 7.46
CA ARG A 604 19.91 -9.34 8.67
C ARG A 604 20.03 -10.83 8.40
N GLY A 605 19.15 -11.35 7.51
CA GLY A 605 19.21 -12.73 7.04
C GLY A 605 20.44 -13.02 6.19
N PHE A 606 20.79 -12.12 5.29
CA PHE A 606 22.03 -12.22 4.50
C PHE A 606 23.26 -12.24 5.39
N ASP A 607 23.38 -11.33 6.33
CA ASP A 607 24.47 -11.28 7.30
C ASP A 607 24.55 -12.58 8.14
N LYS A 608 23.40 -13.06 8.64
CA LYS A 608 23.32 -14.28 9.44
C LYS A 608 23.81 -15.51 8.70
N ARG A 609 23.50 -15.62 7.41
CA ARG A 609 23.90 -16.75 6.57
C ARG A 609 25.25 -16.55 5.89
N ASN A 610 25.89 -15.39 6.08
CA ASN A 610 27.13 -14.99 5.39
C ASN A 610 26.97 -15.00 3.87
N GLU A 611 25.79 -14.58 3.39
CA GLU A 611 25.46 -14.44 1.97
C GLU A 611 25.89 -13.06 1.46
N THR A 612 26.57 -13.02 0.32
CA THR A 612 26.97 -11.77 -0.31
C THR A 612 25.96 -11.37 -1.37
N PRO A 613 25.22 -10.27 -1.22
CA PRO A 613 24.26 -9.81 -2.21
C PRO A 613 24.95 -9.17 -3.42
N ILE A 614 24.19 -8.91 -4.50
CA ILE A 614 24.64 -8.08 -5.62
C ILE A 614 24.69 -6.61 -5.20
N TYR A 615 23.61 -6.14 -4.56
CA TYR A 615 23.55 -4.81 -3.95
C TYR A 615 23.00 -4.92 -2.54
N GLU A 616 23.66 -4.26 -1.61
CA GLU A 616 23.26 -4.26 -0.19
C GLU A 616 22.02 -3.39 0.04
N PHE A 617 21.29 -3.64 1.11
CA PHE A 617 20.34 -2.69 1.68
C PHE A 617 21.03 -1.33 1.88
N GLY A 618 20.39 -0.25 1.45
CA GLY A 618 20.96 1.10 1.50
C GLY A 618 21.94 1.42 0.38
N HIS A 619 22.17 0.52 -0.58
CA HIS A 619 22.98 0.81 -1.77
C HIS A 619 22.32 1.85 -2.67
N GLY A 620 23.11 2.78 -3.17
CA GLY A 620 22.69 3.78 -4.16
C GLY A 620 23.84 4.71 -4.48
N LEU A 621 24.07 4.91 -5.77
CA LEU A 621 25.10 5.80 -6.30
C LEU A 621 24.56 7.21 -6.49
N SER A 622 25.47 8.15 -6.77
CA SER A 622 25.18 9.54 -7.08
C SER A 622 25.99 9.98 -8.29
N TYR A 623 25.55 11.02 -8.99
CA TYR A 623 26.36 11.64 -10.04
C TYR A 623 27.51 12.46 -9.44
N THR A 624 27.40 12.85 -8.18
CA THR A 624 28.43 13.55 -7.45
C THR A 624 29.29 12.58 -6.64
N THR A 625 30.55 12.91 -6.42
CA THR A 625 31.49 12.21 -5.53
C THR A 625 31.63 12.99 -4.24
N PHE A 626 31.80 12.27 -3.14
CA PHE A 626 31.97 12.84 -1.80
C PHE A 626 33.39 12.56 -1.28
#